data_d6b82b4595a1e5bf0f1cd2dfbc0c7f62
#
_entry.id   d6b82b4595a1e5bf0f1cd2dfbc0c7f62
#
_cell.length_a   1.000
_cell.length_b   1.000
_cell.length_c   1.000
_cell.angle_alpha   90.00
_cell.angle_beta   90.00
_cell.angle_gamma   90.00
#
_symmetry.space_group_name_H-M   'P 1'
#
loop_
_entity.id
_entity.type
_entity.pdbx_description
1 polymer ?
#
loop_
_entity_poly.entity_id
_entity_poly.type
_entity_poly.pdbx_seq_one_letter_code
_entity_poly.pdbx_strand_id
1 'polypeptide(L)'
;MSTKKFDKDRRGDIDIYLGEPNEQVRESMRAMLRGEGFRKTRTFYRMEDLLAAFSESPPDILILADDLHPSSFQMVKDVRGFKLGRNPFILVTMMVGGETDLNIKKAMLAGCDDVLIKPVSPGKMLDRIVHFTFNRTPYIVTTDYLGPERRRTTADRPSKIRQLVVVNTLKDKAEGRRISSNELARQVDRCMTDVMAARLDSHGLKLGYICNLILKAYEEKRIEKDVHDNLLVLVSVLEDAGRTAKILGEPDLADICTDLARQVEELAEAYQNPPDSGLATLRKLTRAFDLAKQSTEKRFSENAIPADQIKHPPPIGAPAPPAAPPPPAKPADTGAKGGDITISPDDLLKA
;
A
#
# COMPACT_ATOMS: atom_id res chain seq x y z
N MET A 1 16.42 29.90 -1.15
CA MET A 1 15.70 28.90 -2.01
C MET A 1 14.41 29.54 -2.51
N SER A 2 14.28 29.73 -3.81
CA SER A 2 13.06 30.32 -4.40
C SER A 2 11.91 29.35 -4.18
N THR A 3 10.94 29.72 -3.37
CA THR A 3 9.69 28.98 -3.21
C THR A 3 8.98 28.99 -4.57
N LYS A 4 8.98 27.87 -5.29
CA LYS A 4 8.19 27.71 -6.52
C LYS A 4 6.74 28.04 -6.17
N LYS A 5 6.25 29.13 -6.69
CA LYS A 5 4.90 29.64 -6.42
C LYS A 5 3.92 28.84 -7.29
N PHE A 6 2.98 28.14 -6.66
CA PHE A 6 1.90 27.48 -7.39
C PHE A 6 0.94 28.54 -7.92
N ASP A 7 0.99 28.79 -9.23
CA ASP A 7 0.18 29.81 -9.89
C ASP A 7 -1.32 29.56 -9.70
N LYS A 8 -2.03 30.59 -9.27
CA LYS A 8 -3.47 30.52 -8.97
C LYS A 8 -4.28 30.15 -10.22
N ASP A 9 -3.86 30.58 -11.39
CA ASP A 9 -4.54 30.28 -12.65
C ASP A 9 -4.48 28.81 -13.03
N ARG A 10 -3.44 28.11 -12.62
CA ARG A 10 -3.25 26.66 -12.88
C ARG A 10 -3.97 25.74 -11.90
N ARG A 11 -4.39 26.26 -10.75
CA ARG A 11 -5.12 25.49 -9.73
C ARG A 11 -6.53 25.07 -10.23
N GLY A 12 -7.09 25.78 -11.22
CA GLY A 12 -8.39 25.49 -11.79
C GLY A 12 -8.49 24.14 -12.51
N ASP A 13 -7.38 23.54 -12.90
CA ASP A 13 -7.32 22.25 -13.58
C ASP A 13 -7.16 21.04 -12.62
N ILE A 14 -7.01 21.30 -11.31
CA ILE A 14 -6.84 20.27 -10.32
C ILE A 14 -8.18 19.76 -9.81
N ASP A 15 -8.33 18.43 -9.88
CA ASP A 15 -9.51 17.73 -9.39
C ASP A 15 -9.35 17.37 -7.92
N ILE A 16 -10.21 17.91 -7.05
CA ILE A 16 -10.20 17.66 -5.60
C ILE A 16 -11.49 16.99 -5.17
N TYR A 17 -11.36 15.87 -4.45
CA TYR A 17 -12.48 15.25 -3.74
C TYR A 17 -12.32 15.48 -2.25
N LEU A 18 -13.37 16.03 -1.63
CA LEU A 18 -13.45 16.33 -0.21
C LEU A 18 -14.56 15.49 0.43
N GLY A 19 -14.19 14.47 1.19
CA GLY A 19 -15.10 13.67 2.01
C GLY A 19 -15.12 14.18 3.46
N GLU A 20 -16.20 14.83 3.87
CA GLU A 20 -16.38 15.42 5.21
C GLU A 20 -17.88 15.36 5.59
N PRO A 21 -18.24 14.69 6.70
CA PRO A 21 -19.63 14.55 7.11
C PRO A 21 -20.23 15.86 7.62
N ASN A 22 -19.45 16.69 8.32
CA ASN A 22 -19.92 17.95 8.87
C ASN A 22 -20.13 18.99 7.76
N GLU A 23 -21.37 19.47 7.62
CA GLU A 23 -21.74 20.39 6.54
C GLU A 23 -21.02 21.73 6.64
N GLN A 24 -20.90 22.31 7.83
CA GLN A 24 -20.26 23.62 8.00
C GLN A 24 -18.76 23.55 7.66
N VAL A 25 -18.09 22.47 8.10
CA VAL A 25 -16.68 22.23 7.79
C VAL A 25 -16.51 22.01 6.28
N ARG A 26 -17.36 21.19 5.68
CA ARG A 26 -17.34 20.85 4.27
C ARG A 26 -17.51 22.08 3.39
N GLU A 27 -18.55 22.91 3.66
CA GLU A 27 -18.79 24.12 2.87
C GLU A 27 -17.74 25.21 3.09
N SER A 28 -17.23 25.37 4.33
CA SER A 28 -16.13 26.28 4.61
C SER A 28 -14.87 25.90 3.83
N MET A 29 -14.48 24.63 3.83
CA MET A 29 -13.33 24.15 3.07
C MET A 29 -13.54 24.28 1.56
N ARG A 30 -14.73 23.95 1.06
CA ARG A 30 -15.07 24.14 -0.36
C ARG A 30 -14.97 25.59 -0.81
N ALA A 31 -15.51 26.50 -0.01
CA ALA A 31 -15.45 27.94 -0.29
C ALA A 31 -14.00 28.44 -0.33
N MET A 32 -13.17 28.03 0.65
CA MET A 32 -11.76 28.34 0.69
C MET A 32 -11.02 27.82 -0.54
N LEU A 33 -11.16 26.53 -0.86
CA LEU A 33 -10.48 25.93 -2.02
C LEU A 33 -10.85 26.65 -3.31
N ARG A 34 -12.14 26.98 -3.49
CA ARG A 34 -12.60 27.76 -4.65
C ARG A 34 -12.02 29.19 -4.67
N GLY A 35 -12.00 29.87 -3.53
CA GLY A 35 -11.38 31.20 -3.38
C GLY A 35 -9.90 31.20 -3.73
N GLU A 36 -9.21 30.10 -3.48
CA GLU A 36 -7.80 29.87 -3.83
C GLU A 36 -7.61 29.38 -5.28
N GLY A 37 -8.68 29.25 -6.07
CA GLY A 37 -8.60 28.92 -7.49
C GLY A 37 -8.82 27.45 -7.83
N PHE A 38 -9.03 26.55 -6.87
CA PHE A 38 -9.36 25.13 -7.10
C PHE A 38 -10.84 24.98 -7.51
N ARG A 39 -11.13 25.20 -8.80
CA ARG A 39 -12.51 25.25 -9.30
C ARG A 39 -13.19 23.89 -9.38
N LYS A 40 -12.42 22.81 -9.57
CA LYS A 40 -12.90 21.44 -9.71
C LYS A 40 -12.90 20.71 -8.36
N THR A 41 -13.54 21.31 -7.35
CA THR A 41 -13.71 20.70 -6.03
C THR A 41 -15.10 20.09 -5.92
N ARG A 42 -15.16 18.75 -5.79
CA ARG A 42 -16.36 17.97 -5.48
C ARG A 42 -16.37 17.60 -4.01
N THR A 43 -17.54 17.71 -3.38
CA THR A 43 -17.69 17.44 -1.93
C THR A 43 -18.66 16.29 -1.70
N PHE A 44 -18.37 15.45 -0.71
CA PHE A 44 -19.13 14.26 -0.38
C PHE A 44 -19.37 14.21 1.14
N TYR A 45 -20.58 13.88 1.53
CA TYR A 45 -20.96 13.65 2.94
C TYR A 45 -21.29 12.18 3.20
N ARG A 46 -21.24 11.33 2.16
CA ARG A 46 -21.43 9.87 2.22
C ARG A 46 -20.30 9.17 1.50
N MET A 47 -19.91 8.02 2.03
CA MET A 47 -18.84 7.19 1.46
C MET A 47 -19.25 6.59 0.11
N GLU A 48 -20.51 6.18 -0.02
CA GLU A 48 -21.01 5.53 -1.25
C GLU A 48 -20.90 6.46 -2.45
N ASP A 49 -21.30 7.74 -2.27
CA ASP A 49 -21.22 8.75 -3.32
C ASP A 49 -19.78 9.07 -3.70
N LEU A 50 -18.87 9.10 -2.69
CA LEU A 50 -17.44 9.29 -2.91
C LEU A 50 -16.85 8.12 -3.70
N LEU A 51 -17.17 6.87 -3.34
CA LEU A 51 -16.69 5.67 -4.02
C LEU A 51 -17.19 5.59 -5.46
N ALA A 52 -18.46 5.92 -5.72
CA ALA A 52 -19.03 5.99 -7.06
C ALA A 52 -18.28 7.00 -7.93
N ALA A 53 -18.11 8.22 -7.43
CA ALA A 53 -17.37 9.27 -8.12
C ALA A 53 -15.90 8.89 -8.37
N PHE A 54 -15.26 8.22 -7.42
CA PHE A 54 -13.87 7.78 -7.51
C PHE A 54 -13.69 6.71 -8.60
N SER A 55 -14.67 5.83 -8.76
CA SER A 55 -14.66 4.77 -9.78
C SER A 55 -14.82 5.35 -11.20
N GLU A 56 -15.58 6.42 -11.35
CA GLU A 56 -15.74 7.13 -12.62
C GLU A 56 -14.46 7.87 -13.03
N SER A 57 -13.94 8.69 -12.11
CA SER A 57 -12.78 9.55 -12.36
C SER A 57 -12.03 9.82 -11.06
N PRO A 58 -10.89 9.16 -10.81
CA PRO A 58 -10.11 9.44 -9.63
C PRO A 58 -9.58 10.88 -9.65
N PRO A 59 -9.59 11.59 -8.48
CA PRO A 59 -9.11 12.96 -8.37
C PRO A 59 -7.58 13.05 -8.38
N ASP A 60 -7.03 14.26 -8.48
CA ASP A 60 -5.62 14.52 -8.19
C ASP A 60 -5.34 14.51 -6.67
N ILE A 61 -6.33 15.00 -5.90
CA ILE A 61 -6.26 15.10 -4.44
C ILE A 61 -7.53 14.50 -3.83
N LEU A 62 -7.33 13.59 -2.88
CA LEU A 62 -8.37 13.13 -1.96
C LEU A 62 -8.11 13.74 -0.58
N ILE A 63 -9.04 14.57 -0.09
CA ILE A 63 -9.09 15.05 1.29
C ILE A 63 -10.21 14.28 1.98
N LEU A 64 -9.87 13.46 2.98
CA LEU A 64 -10.80 12.51 3.58
C LEU A 64 -10.81 12.63 5.09
N ALA A 65 -11.98 12.88 5.67
CA ALA A 65 -12.20 12.83 7.10
C ALA A 65 -12.26 11.38 7.59
N ASP A 66 -11.63 11.11 8.74
CA ASP A 66 -11.63 9.78 9.37
C ASP A 66 -13.02 9.34 9.84
N ASP A 67 -13.85 10.31 10.21
CA ASP A 67 -15.22 10.15 10.68
C ASP A 67 -16.28 10.17 9.55
N LEU A 68 -15.91 10.29 8.29
CA LEU A 68 -16.86 10.17 7.18
C LEU A 68 -17.54 8.79 7.18
N HIS A 69 -16.74 7.73 7.42
CA HIS A 69 -17.23 6.36 7.52
C HIS A 69 -16.21 5.48 8.24
N PRO A 70 -16.62 4.41 8.97
CA PRO A 70 -15.69 3.48 9.60
C PRO A 70 -14.62 2.89 8.65
N SER A 71 -14.92 2.77 7.36
CA SER A 71 -13.98 2.30 6.33
C SER A 71 -13.10 3.38 5.70
N SER A 72 -13.06 4.62 6.23
CA SER A 72 -12.26 5.71 5.63
C SER A 72 -10.78 5.34 5.49
N PHE A 73 -10.19 4.71 6.50
CA PHE A 73 -8.80 4.22 6.41
C PHE A 73 -8.64 3.07 5.39
N GLN A 74 -9.65 2.20 5.30
CA GLN A 74 -9.63 1.09 4.34
C GLN A 74 -9.72 1.60 2.90
N MET A 75 -10.52 2.64 2.64
CA MET A 75 -10.58 3.28 1.33
C MET A 75 -9.18 3.75 0.87
N VAL A 76 -8.40 4.36 1.76
CA VAL A 76 -7.03 4.78 1.43
C VAL A 76 -6.15 3.57 1.10
N LYS A 77 -6.23 2.49 1.88
CA LYS A 77 -5.53 1.23 1.59
C LYS A 77 -5.94 0.65 0.24
N ASP A 78 -7.23 0.71 -0.10
CA ASP A 78 -7.75 0.18 -1.37
C ASP A 78 -7.28 1.02 -2.57
N VAL A 79 -7.17 2.34 -2.43
CA VAL A 79 -6.53 3.21 -3.42
C VAL A 79 -5.06 2.82 -3.60
N ARG A 80 -4.29 2.72 -2.52
CA ARG A 80 -2.86 2.34 -2.57
C ARG A 80 -2.64 0.91 -3.07
N GLY A 81 -3.57 0.01 -2.73
CA GLY A 81 -3.55 -1.40 -3.15
C GLY A 81 -4.07 -1.66 -4.55
N PHE A 82 -4.40 -0.64 -5.34
CA PHE A 82 -4.99 -0.76 -6.70
C PHE A 82 -6.37 -1.42 -6.75
N LYS A 83 -7.06 -1.47 -5.64
CA LYS A 83 -8.42 -1.99 -5.57
C LYS A 83 -9.47 -0.94 -5.94
N LEU A 84 -9.09 0.34 -5.85
CA LEU A 84 -9.96 1.47 -6.12
C LEU A 84 -9.27 2.51 -6.99
N GLY A 85 -9.88 2.85 -8.13
CA GLY A 85 -9.35 3.80 -9.10
C GLY A 85 -8.18 3.25 -9.93
N ARG A 86 -7.70 4.08 -10.88
CA ARG A 86 -6.63 3.69 -11.81
C ARG A 86 -5.27 4.32 -11.49
N ASN A 87 -5.22 5.21 -10.51
CA ASN A 87 -3.99 5.87 -10.08
C ASN A 87 -3.86 5.82 -8.55
N PRO A 88 -3.05 4.92 -8.00
CA PRO A 88 -2.83 4.81 -6.55
C PRO A 88 -1.93 5.91 -6.00
N PHE A 89 -1.34 6.71 -6.88
CA PHE A 89 -0.39 7.75 -6.52
C PHE A 89 -1.03 9.14 -6.40
N ILE A 90 -2.36 9.25 -6.37
CA ILE A 90 -3.02 10.51 -6.05
C ILE A 90 -2.55 11.02 -4.68
N LEU A 91 -2.60 12.34 -4.48
CA LEU A 91 -2.32 12.90 -3.16
C LEU A 91 -3.49 12.58 -2.22
N VAL A 92 -3.21 11.97 -1.08
CA VAL A 92 -4.22 11.67 -0.05
C VAL A 92 -3.86 12.39 1.23
N THR A 93 -4.75 13.30 1.67
CA THR A 93 -4.68 13.96 2.97
C THR A 93 -5.82 13.46 3.84
N MET A 94 -5.51 12.88 4.99
CA MET A 94 -6.53 12.51 5.97
C MET A 94 -6.70 13.61 7.02
N MET A 95 -7.96 13.95 7.31
CA MET A 95 -8.35 14.82 8.42
C MET A 95 -8.81 13.93 9.57
N VAL A 96 -8.10 14.00 10.69
CA VAL A 96 -8.34 13.12 11.83
C VAL A 96 -8.93 13.92 12.97
N GLY A 97 -10.07 13.46 13.51
CA GLY A 97 -10.73 14.03 14.68
C GLY A 97 -10.14 13.46 15.97
N GLY A 98 -9.97 14.37 16.98
CA GLY A 98 -9.42 13.99 18.28
C GLY A 98 -7.90 13.78 18.28
N GLU A 99 -7.30 13.94 19.46
CA GLU A 99 -5.84 13.79 19.67
C GLU A 99 -5.43 12.33 19.90
N THR A 100 -6.15 11.35 19.31
CA THR A 100 -5.79 9.96 19.52
C THR A 100 -4.66 9.56 18.57
N ASP A 101 -3.47 9.31 19.12
CA ASP A 101 -2.33 8.73 18.41
C ASP A 101 -2.71 7.51 17.55
N LEU A 102 -3.75 6.78 17.96
CA LEU A 102 -4.23 5.61 17.24
C LEU A 102 -4.77 5.93 15.84
N ASN A 103 -5.61 6.98 15.70
CA ASN A 103 -6.16 7.34 14.39
C ASN A 103 -5.10 7.96 13.48
N ILE A 104 -4.16 8.71 14.05
CA ILE A 104 -2.99 9.21 13.31
C ILE A 104 -2.17 8.01 12.77
N LYS A 105 -1.87 7.02 13.62
CA LYS A 105 -1.17 5.81 13.21
C LYS A 105 -1.94 5.04 12.14
N LYS A 106 -3.26 4.86 12.28
CA LYS A 106 -4.09 4.20 11.25
C LYS A 106 -4.02 4.94 9.91
N ALA A 107 -4.10 6.28 9.91
CA ALA A 107 -3.98 7.09 8.70
C ALA A 107 -2.60 6.91 8.04
N MET A 108 -1.54 6.95 8.84
CA MET A 108 -0.17 6.74 8.36
C MET A 108 0.01 5.34 7.77
N LEU A 109 -0.46 4.30 8.45
CA LEU A 109 -0.40 2.91 8.00
C LEU A 109 -1.30 2.64 6.78
N ALA A 110 -2.34 3.44 6.56
CA ALA A 110 -3.13 3.38 5.35
C ALA A 110 -2.39 3.91 4.10
N GLY A 111 -1.27 4.63 4.27
CA GLY A 111 -0.46 5.15 3.17
C GLY A 111 -0.88 6.53 2.68
N CYS A 112 -1.59 7.35 3.50
CA CYS A 112 -1.88 8.74 3.14
C CYS A 112 -0.58 9.55 2.99
N ASP A 113 -0.58 10.62 2.22
CA ASP A 113 0.58 11.52 2.10
C ASP A 113 0.68 12.43 3.32
N ASP A 114 -0.46 12.89 3.84
CA ASP A 114 -0.53 13.82 4.96
C ASP A 114 -1.63 13.49 5.96
N VAL A 115 -1.42 13.91 7.21
CA VAL A 115 -2.43 13.83 8.28
C VAL A 115 -2.59 15.20 8.90
N LEU A 116 -3.82 15.70 8.91
CA LEU A 116 -4.20 16.96 9.53
C LEU A 116 -5.16 16.70 10.69
N ILE A 117 -4.83 17.21 11.86
CA ILE A 117 -5.68 17.09 13.05
C ILE A 117 -6.76 18.16 12.99
N LYS A 118 -8.04 17.77 13.14
CA LYS A 118 -9.16 18.69 13.23
C LYS A 118 -9.11 19.48 14.56
N PRO A 119 -9.43 20.79 14.59
CA PRO A 119 -9.92 21.60 13.47
C PRO A 119 -8.80 22.01 12.51
N VAL A 120 -9.04 21.88 11.20
CA VAL A 120 -8.10 22.25 10.15
C VAL A 120 -8.37 23.66 9.67
N SER A 121 -7.40 24.56 9.81
CA SER A 121 -7.53 25.91 9.25
C SER A 121 -7.37 25.90 7.72
N PRO A 122 -8.11 26.76 7.01
CA PRO A 122 -7.99 26.91 5.56
C PRO A 122 -6.55 27.14 5.06
N GLY A 123 -5.81 28.03 5.73
CA GLY A 123 -4.42 28.32 5.37
C GLY A 123 -3.52 27.10 5.48
N LYS A 124 -3.65 26.33 6.58
CA LYS A 124 -2.88 25.10 6.78
C LYS A 124 -3.14 24.06 5.68
N MET A 125 -4.40 23.89 5.27
CA MET A 125 -4.73 22.98 4.16
C MET A 125 -4.06 23.42 2.86
N LEU A 126 -4.13 24.71 2.52
CA LEU A 126 -3.51 25.25 1.33
C LEU A 126 -1.98 25.06 1.34
N ASP A 127 -1.34 25.38 2.45
CA ASP A 127 0.11 25.23 2.61
C ASP A 127 0.55 23.79 2.38
N ARG A 128 -0.25 22.82 2.87
CA ARG A 128 0.03 21.39 2.67
C ARG A 128 -0.13 20.95 1.22
N ILE A 129 -1.18 21.41 0.53
CA ILE A 129 -1.38 21.13 -0.90
C ILE A 129 -0.19 21.68 -1.70
N VAL A 130 0.20 22.93 -1.46
CA VAL A 130 1.34 23.57 -2.15
C VAL A 130 2.64 22.82 -1.83
N HIS A 131 2.86 22.45 -0.57
CA HIS A 131 4.04 21.69 -0.16
C HIS A 131 4.16 20.39 -0.94
N PHE A 132 3.13 19.55 -0.94
CA PHE A 132 3.18 18.25 -1.60
C PHE A 132 3.17 18.33 -3.14
N THR A 133 2.76 19.45 -3.71
CA THR A 133 2.89 19.67 -5.14
C THR A 133 4.36 19.60 -5.57
N PHE A 134 5.28 20.20 -4.80
CA PHE A 134 6.68 20.32 -5.18
C PHE A 134 7.64 19.45 -4.35
N ASN A 135 7.24 19.06 -3.14
CA ASN A 135 8.07 18.36 -2.17
C ASN A 135 7.41 17.05 -1.70
N ARG A 136 6.94 16.25 -2.65
CA ARG A 136 6.35 14.96 -2.31
C ARG A 136 7.42 14.00 -1.81
N THR A 137 7.17 13.39 -0.66
CA THR A 137 8.06 12.39 -0.08
C THR A 137 8.13 11.15 -0.98
N PRO A 138 9.31 10.58 -1.25
CA PRO A 138 9.43 9.30 -1.94
C PRO A 138 8.62 8.21 -1.24
N TYR A 139 8.11 7.26 -2.02
CA TYR A 139 7.36 6.12 -1.51
C TYR A 139 8.27 4.96 -1.18
N ILE A 140 7.84 4.18 -0.22
CA ILE A 140 8.39 2.85 0.07
C ILE A 140 7.31 1.79 -0.08
N VAL A 141 7.75 0.57 -0.33
CA VAL A 141 6.91 -0.60 -0.47
C VAL A 141 7.38 -1.66 0.50
N THR A 142 6.46 -2.16 1.30
CA THR A 142 6.65 -3.39 2.07
C THR A 142 5.62 -4.43 1.65
N THR A 143 5.59 -5.58 2.28
CA THR A 143 4.56 -6.61 2.03
C THR A 143 3.15 -6.03 2.17
N ASP A 144 2.91 -5.17 3.17
CA ASP A 144 1.59 -4.72 3.58
C ASP A 144 1.39 -3.19 3.47
N TYR A 145 2.41 -2.47 2.97
CA TYR A 145 2.39 -1.02 2.91
C TYR A 145 2.86 -0.50 1.55
N LEU A 146 2.12 0.47 1.01
CA LEU A 146 2.53 1.34 -0.08
C LEU A 146 2.20 2.78 0.30
N GLY A 147 3.21 3.61 0.43
CA GLY A 147 3.02 5.01 0.80
C GLY A 147 4.32 5.75 1.04
N PRO A 148 4.25 7.03 1.50
CA PRO A 148 5.41 7.85 1.73
C PRO A 148 6.35 7.28 2.79
N GLU A 149 7.66 7.43 2.60
CA GLU A 149 8.67 7.12 3.62
C GLU A 149 8.49 8.04 4.83
N ARG A 150 8.27 7.45 6.00
CA ARG A 150 7.99 8.18 7.24
C ARG A 150 9.15 8.16 8.23
N ARG A 151 10.10 7.27 8.01
CA ARG A 151 11.26 7.18 8.88
C ARG A 151 12.20 8.34 8.65
N ARG A 152 12.78 8.84 9.73
CA ARG A 152 13.88 9.80 9.63
C ARG A 152 15.11 9.03 9.13
N THR A 153 15.40 9.16 7.85
CA THR A 153 16.66 8.67 7.28
C THR A 153 17.72 9.75 7.49
N THR A 154 18.82 9.37 8.12
CA THR A 154 20.03 10.21 8.24
C THR A 154 21.13 9.59 7.40
N ALA A 155 22.18 10.37 7.10
CA ALA A 155 23.37 9.84 6.40
C ALA A 155 23.95 8.59 7.11
N ASP A 156 23.87 8.56 8.46
CA ASP A 156 24.35 7.45 9.28
C ASP A 156 23.36 6.26 9.34
N ARG A 157 22.14 6.46 8.88
CA ARG A 157 21.06 5.46 8.86
C ARG A 157 20.27 5.50 7.56
N PRO A 158 20.88 5.08 6.44
CA PRO A 158 20.18 5.05 5.16
C PRO A 158 19.01 4.06 5.20
N SER A 159 17.98 4.33 4.40
CA SER A 159 16.90 3.38 4.22
C SER A 159 17.42 2.09 3.58
N LYS A 160 17.16 0.95 4.21
CA LYS A 160 17.43 -0.37 3.62
C LYS A 160 16.37 -0.73 2.56
N ILE A 161 15.25 0.00 2.52
CA ILE A 161 14.13 -0.23 1.60
C ILE A 161 14.28 0.73 0.43
N ARG A 162 14.07 0.22 -0.78
CA ARG A 162 14.10 1.01 -2.02
C ARG A 162 13.06 2.12 -1.97
N GLN A 163 13.50 3.35 -2.23
CA GLN A 163 12.65 4.53 -2.33
C GLN A 163 12.22 4.74 -3.78
N LEU A 164 10.93 5.00 -3.99
CA LEU A 164 10.33 5.20 -5.30
C LEU A 164 9.83 6.62 -5.47
N VAL A 165 10.20 7.26 -6.57
CA VAL A 165 9.59 8.52 -7.01
C VAL A 165 8.36 8.15 -7.84
N VAL A 166 7.18 8.49 -7.31
CA VAL A 166 5.90 8.15 -7.95
C VAL A 166 5.34 9.31 -8.76
N VAL A 167 4.37 9.00 -9.63
CA VAL A 167 3.64 10.00 -10.44
C VAL A 167 3.06 11.09 -9.54
N ASN A 168 3.21 12.34 -9.96
CA ASN A 168 2.67 13.51 -9.27
C ASN A 168 1.92 14.42 -10.25
N THR A 169 0.63 14.13 -10.49
CA THR A 169 -0.24 14.88 -11.40
C THR A 169 -0.40 16.35 -11.00
N LEU A 170 -0.31 16.64 -9.70
CA LEU A 170 -0.33 18.00 -9.17
C LEU A 170 0.84 18.84 -9.68
N LYS A 171 2.05 18.27 -9.63
CA LYS A 171 3.25 18.94 -10.11
C LYS A 171 3.17 19.18 -11.61
N ASP A 172 2.69 18.21 -12.36
CA ASP A 172 2.54 18.32 -13.80
C ASP A 172 1.57 19.45 -14.18
N LYS A 173 0.40 19.49 -13.54
CA LYS A 173 -0.59 20.56 -13.74
C LYS A 173 -0.06 21.92 -13.26
N ALA A 174 0.64 21.98 -12.10
CA ALA A 174 1.23 23.20 -11.57
C ALA A 174 2.34 23.76 -12.48
N GLU A 175 3.09 22.92 -13.16
CA GLU A 175 4.12 23.31 -14.14
C GLU A 175 3.52 23.55 -15.54
N GLY A 176 2.20 23.38 -15.71
CA GLY A 176 1.49 23.63 -16.98
C GLY A 176 1.67 22.51 -18.00
N ARG A 177 2.12 21.36 -17.56
CA ARG A 177 2.20 20.16 -18.41
C ARG A 177 0.81 19.56 -18.55
N ARG A 178 0.34 19.45 -19.79
CA ARG A 178 -0.90 18.73 -20.13
C ARG A 178 -0.56 17.29 -20.50
N ILE A 179 -0.81 16.39 -19.57
CA ILE A 179 -0.58 14.96 -19.79
C ILE A 179 -1.90 14.34 -20.23
N SER A 180 -1.88 13.63 -21.35
CA SER A 180 -3.07 12.89 -21.82
C SER A 180 -3.38 11.72 -20.89
N SER A 181 -4.62 11.24 -20.88
CA SER A 181 -5.01 10.06 -20.08
C SER A 181 -4.17 8.83 -20.42
N ASN A 182 -3.80 8.64 -21.69
CA ASN A 182 -2.94 7.53 -22.12
C ASN A 182 -1.51 7.68 -21.61
N GLU A 183 -0.97 8.89 -21.57
CA GLU A 183 0.37 9.13 -21.04
C GLU A 183 0.40 8.96 -19.52
N LEU A 184 -0.63 9.45 -18.81
CA LEU A 184 -0.78 9.21 -17.38
C LEU A 184 -0.85 7.71 -17.08
N ALA A 185 -1.65 6.95 -17.81
CA ALA A 185 -1.75 5.50 -17.66
C ALA A 185 -0.38 4.84 -17.81
N ARG A 186 0.39 5.18 -18.85
CA ARG A 186 1.75 4.64 -19.05
C ARG A 186 2.70 5.00 -17.90
N GLN A 187 2.61 6.21 -17.35
CA GLN A 187 3.45 6.61 -16.21
C GLN A 187 3.07 5.84 -14.95
N VAL A 188 1.76 5.66 -14.71
CA VAL A 188 1.27 4.84 -13.61
C VAL A 188 1.74 3.39 -13.75
N ASP A 189 1.64 2.80 -14.94
CA ASP A 189 2.06 1.43 -15.23
C ASP A 189 3.56 1.21 -14.96
N ARG A 190 4.42 2.16 -15.38
CA ARG A 190 5.86 2.11 -15.06
C ARG A 190 6.11 2.15 -13.55
N CYS A 191 5.45 3.07 -12.83
CA CYS A 191 5.56 3.12 -11.38
C CYS A 191 5.05 1.84 -10.71
N MET A 192 4.04 1.18 -11.32
CA MET A 192 3.53 -0.11 -10.84
C MET A 192 4.57 -1.21 -10.93
N THR A 193 5.25 -1.31 -12.07
CA THR A 193 6.33 -2.28 -12.25
C THR A 193 7.40 -2.09 -11.16
N ASP A 194 7.80 -0.83 -10.89
CA ASP A 194 8.74 -0.51 -9.81
C ASP A 194 8.20 -0.89 -8.43
N VAL A 195 6.91 -0.65 -8.17
CA VAL A 195 6.23 -1.04 -6.91
C VAL A 195 6.23 -2.56 -6.74
N MET A 196 5.90 -3.32 -7.79
CA MET A 196 5.89 -4.78 -7.72
C MET A 196 7.29 -5.36 -7.52
N ALA A 197 8.30 -4.81 -8.19
CA ALA A 197 9.69 -5.18 -7.97
C ALA A 197 10.14 -4.90 -6.52
N ALA A 198 9.84 -3.71 -5.99
CA ALA A 198 10.15 -3.36 -4.61
C ALA A 198 9.37 -4.21 -3.58
N ARG A 199 8.17 -4.69 -3.94
CA ARG A 199 7.41 -5.63 -3.11
C ARG A 199 8.09 -7.00 -3.04
N LEU A 200 8.63 -7.50 -4.15
CA LEU A 200 9.45 -8.72 -4.15
C LEU A 200 10.69 -8.57 -3.26
N ASP A 201 11.36 -7.40 -3.30
CA ASP A 201 12.48 -7.11 -2.39
C ASP A 201 12.06 -7.23 -0.93
N SER A 202 10.90 -6.68 -0.58
CA SER A 202 10.35 -6.72 0.78
C SER A 202 9.94 -8.13 1.18
N HIS A 203 9.41 -8.95 0.25
CA HIS A 203 9.16 -10.36 0.53
C HIS A 203 10.46 -11.10 0.88
N GLY A 204 11.54 -10.90 0.12
CA GLY A 204 12.84 -11.49 0.41
C GLY A 204 13.36 -11.14 1.80
N LEU A 205 13.29 -9.87 2.19
CA LEU A 205 13.68 -9.42 3.53
C LEU A 205 12.85 -10.09 4.63
N LYS A 206 11.51 -10.15 4.45
CA LYS A 206 10.60 -10.78 5.41
C LYS A 206 10.83 -12.29 5.51
N LEU A 207 11.05 -12.97 4.37
CA LEU A 207 11.39 -14.39 4.34
C LEU A 207 12.66 -14.67 5.15
N GLY A 208 13.75 -13.92 4.91
CA GLY A 208 15.01 -14.07 5.64
C GLY A 208 14.85 -13.85 7.13
N TYR A 209 14.10 -12.83 7.55
CA TYR A 209 13.85 -12.55 8.96
C TYR A 209 13.08 -13.70 9.64
N ILE A 210 11.97 -14.16 9.05
CA ILE A 210 11.13 -15.22 9.62
C ILE A 210 11.90 -16.55 9.66
N CYS A 211 12.62 -16.91 8.60
CA CYS A 211 13.44 -18.11 8.57
C CYS A 211 14.47 -18.12 9.72
N ASN A 212 15.14 -16.98 9.97
CA ASN A 212 16.08 -16.87 11.06
C ASN A 212 15.42 -17.04 12.43
N LEU A 213 14.21 -16.49 12.64
CA LEU A 213 13.46 -16.68 13.89
C LEU A 213 13.14 -18.15 14.13
N ILE A 214 12.63 -18.84 13.10
CA ILE A 214 12.24 -20.24 13.17
C ILE A 214 13.48 -21.11 13.43
N LEU A 215 14.55 -20.94 12.67
CA LEU A 215 15.79 -21.71 12.82
C LEU A 215 16.40 -21.54 14.22
N LYS A 216 16.41 -20.30 14.73
CA LYS A 216 16.87 -20.02 16.09
C LYS A 216 16.03 -20.71 17.15
N ALA A 217 14.71 -20.75 17.01
CA ALA A 217 13.84 -21.45 17.94
C ALA A 217 14.11 -22.98 17.97
N TYR A 218 14.38 -23.59 16.82
CA TYR A 218 14.80 -25.00 16.76
C TYR A 218 16.18 -25.25 17.37
N GLU A 219 17.14 -24.38 17.13
CA GLU A 219 18.50 -24.47 17.75
C GLU A 219 18.45 -24.37 19.28
N GLU A 220 17.61 -23.47 19.79
CA GLU A 220 17.41 -23.27 21.24
C GLU A 220 16.42 -24.29 21.85
N LYS A 221 15.88 -25.21 21.07
CA LYS A 221 14.85 -26.21 21.46
C LYS A 221 13.60 -25.57 22.10
N ARG A 222 13.27 -24.36 21.71
CA ARG A 222 12.04 -23.64 22.12
C ARG A 222 10.98 -23.79 21.03
N ILE A 223 10.40 -25.01 20.95
CA ILE A 223 9.40 -25.33 19.92
C ILE A 223 8.02 -25.10 20.53
N GLU A 224 7.59 -23.84 20.50
CA GLU A 224 6.30 -23.41 20.99
C GLU A 224 5.36 -23.10 19.80
N LYS A 225 4.13 -22.67 20.09
CA LYS A 225 3.11 -22.33 19.08
C LYS A 225 3.58 -21.22 18.14
N ASP A 226 4.44 -20.31 18.60
CA ASP A 226 4.99 -19.22 17.79
C ASP A 226 5.80 -19.72 16.58
N VAL A 227 6.45 -20.89 16.69
CA VAL A 227 7.15 -21.54 15.57
C VAL A 227 6.15 -21.94 14.48
N HIS A 228 5.03 -22.55 14.86
CA HIS A 228 3.97 -22.90 13.93
C HIS A 228 3.37 -21.66 13.28
N ASP A 229 3.04 -20.64 14.07
CA ASP A 229 2.44 -19.40 13.58
C ASP A 229 3.40 -18.69 12.60
N ASN A 230 4.70 -18.66 12.88
CA ASN A 230 5.72 -18.12 11.98
C ASN A 230 5.85 -18.93 10.68
N LEU A 231 5.72 -20.26 10.72
CA LEU A 231 5.70 -21.08 9.51
C LEU A 231 4.50 -20.75 8.63
N LEU A 232 3.30 -20.57 9.20
CA LEU A 232 2.11 -20.16 8.45
C LEU A 232 2.28 -18.74 7.84
N VAL A 233 2.89 -17.82 8.58
CA VAL A 233 3.23 -16.50 8.02
C VAL A 233 4.20 -16.65 6.84
N LEU A 234 5.19 -17.55 6.93
CA LEU A 234 6.14 -17.80 5.85
C LEU A 234 5.44 -18.33 4.59
N VAL A 235 4.48 -19.25 4.74
CA VAL A 235 3.62 -19.73 3.63
C VAL A 235 2.90 -18.56 2.96
N SER A 236 2.22 -17.73 3.75
CA SER A 236 1.49 -16.56 3.24
C SER A 236 2.38 -15.58 2.49
N VAL A 237 3.62 -15.34 2.97
CA VAL A 237 4.59 -14.46 2.30
C VAL A 237 5.05 -15.05 0.97
N LEU A 238 5.28 -16.37 0.89
CA LEU A 238 5.66 -17.06 -0.34
C LEU A 238 4.53 -17.02 -1.38
N GLU A 239 3.29 -17.25 -0.96
CA GLU A 239 2.13 -17.14 -1.86
C GLU A 239 1.96 -15.72 -2.41
N ASP A 240 2.14 -14.69 -1.57
CA ASP A 240 2.11 -13.30 -2.00
C ASP A 240 3.24 -12.95 -2.98
N ALA A 241 4.44 -13.46 -2.72
CA ALA A 241 5.57 -13.33 -3.63
C ALA A 241 5.28 -13.99 -4.97
N GLY A 242 4.70 -15.20 -4.97
CA GLY A 242 4.30 -15.89 -6.19
C GLY A 242 3.23 -15.13 -6.97
N ARG A 243 2.22 -14.56 -6.30
CA ARG A 243 1.23 -13.68 -6.95
C ARG A 243 1.87 -12.45 -7.56
N THR A 244 2.82 -11.82 -6.85
CA THR A 244 3.56 -10.65 -7.33
C THR A 244 4.42 -10.99 -8.53
N ALA A 245 5.10 -12.13 -8.50
CA ALA A 245 5.90 -12.64 -9.62
C ALA A 245 5.05 -12.90 -10.88
N LYS A 246 3.86 -13.47 -10.72
CA LYS A 246 2.91 -13.65 -11.85
C LYS A 246 2.50 -12.33 -12.49
N ILE A 247 2.22 -11.30 -11.68
CA ILE A 247 1.88 -9.96 -12.18
C ILE A 247 3.04 -9.36 -12.97
N LEU A 248 4.28 -9.59 -12.54
CA LEU A 248 5.50 -9.14 -13.23
C LEU A 248 5.84 -9.95 -14.48
N GLY A 249 5.10 -11.03 -14.76
CA GLY A 249 5.37 -11.92 -15.91
C GLY A 249 6.54 -12.87 -15.68
N GLU A 250 6.82 -13.22 -14.41
CA GLU A 250 7.90 -14.12 -14.00
C GLU A 250 7.36 -15.49 -13.52
N PRO A 251 6.94 -16.36 -14.44
CA PRO A 251 6.32 -17.64 -14.10
C PRO A 251 7.27 -18.56 -13.32
N ASP A 252 8.57 -18.59 -13.69
CA ASP A 252 9.55 -19.45 -13.03
C ASP A 252 9.68 -19.12 -11.55
N LEU A 253 9.74 -17.82 -11.21
CA LEU A 253 9.78 -17.37 -9.81
C LEU A 253 8.46 -17.70 -9.09
N ALA A 254 7.32 -17.56 -9.77
CA ALA A 254 6.03 -17.88 -9.20
C ALA A 254 5.90 -19.37 -8.88
N ASP A 255 6.39 -20.25 -9.74
CA ASP A 255 6.40 -21.70 -9.54
C ASP A 255 7.32 -22.09 -8.37
N ILE A 256 8.53 -21.51 -8.30
CA ILE A 256 9.44 -21.67 -7.15
C ILE A 256 8.77 -21.26 -5.85
N CYS A 257 8.10 -20.10 -5.81
CA CYS A 257 7.38 -19.65 -4.62
C CYS A 257 6.29 -20.63 -4.21
N THR A 258 5.55 -21.19 -5.17
CA THR A 258 4.49 -22.17 -4.92
C THR A 258 5.05 -23.48 -4.34
N ASP A 259 6.14 -23.99 -4.91
CA ASP A 259 6.78 -25.20 -4.41
C ASP A 259 7.38 -25.02 -3.01
N LEU A 260 7.99 -23.86 -2.75
CA LEU A 260 8.51 -23.54 -1.42
C LEU A 260 7.40 -23.37 -0.39
N ALA A 261 6.28 -22.76 -0.76
CA ALA A 261 5.12 -22.61 0.12
C ALA A 261 4.60 -23.97 0.57
N ARG A 262 4.43 -24.90 -0.35
CA ARG A 262 4.00 -26.28 -0.06
C ARG A 262 4.97 -27.00 0.90
N GLN A 263 6.30 -26.89 0.67
CA GLN A 263 7.29 -27.51 1.54
C GLN A 263 7.29 -26.93 2.96
N VAL A 264 7.02 -25.63 3.09
CA VAL A 264 6.91 -24.95 4.40
C VAL A 264 5.60 -25.33 5.09
N GLU A 265 4.50 -25.54 4.35
CA GLU A 265 3.24 -26.00 4.88
C GLU A 265 3.35 -27.43 5.45
N GLU A 266 3.99 -28.36 4.73
CA GLU A 266 4.33 -29.70 5.22
C GLU A 266 5.18 -29.63 6.51
N LEU A 267 6.10 -28.67 6.59
CA LEU A 267 6.90 -28.44 7.80
C LEU A 267 6.05 -27.87 8.94
N ALA A 268 5.07 -27.02 8.67
CA ALA A 268 4.17 -26.47 9.68
C ALA A 268 3.30 -27.58 10.32
N GLU A 269 2.85 -28.56 9.54
CA GLU A 269 2.14 -29.72 10.06
C GLU A 269 3.02 -30.57 11.00
N ALA A 270 4.33 -30.64 10.73
CA ALA A 270 5.30 -31.43 11.51
C ALA A 270 6.18 -30.58 12.45
N TYR A 271 5.75 -29.36 12.81
CA TYR A 271 6.60 -28.37 13.47
C TYR A 271 7.22 -28.81 14.79
N GLN A 272 6.57 -29.72 15.53
CA GLN A 272 7.11 -30.24 16.80
C GLN A 272 8.27 -31.21 16.60
N ASN A 273 8.26 -31.97 15.52
CA ASN A 273 9.29 -32.96 15.15
C ASN A 273 9.63 -32.80 13.66
N PRO A 274 10.29 -31.72 13.27
CA PRO A 274 10.54 -31.43 11.87
C PRO A 274 11.52 -32.46 11.27
N PRO A 275 11.28 -32.90 10.03
CA PRO A 275 12.27 -33.72 9.33
C PRO A 275 13.51 -32.87 8.98
N ASP A 276 14.69 -33.47 8.98
CA ASP A 276 15.95 -32.81 8.64
C ASP A 276 15.90 -32.11 7.27
N SER A 277 15.16 -32.69 6.30
CA SER A 277 14.91 -32.12 5.00
C SER A 277 14.18 -30.78 5.09
N GLY A 278 13.19 -30.64 5.97
CA GLY A 278 12.42 -29.41 6.19
C GLY A 278 13.30 -28.27 6.75
N LEU A 279 14.15 -28.59 7.76
CA LEU A 279 15.09 -27.60 8.28
C LEU A 279 16.15 -27.19 7.25
N ALA A 280 16.59 -28.14 6.40
CA ALA A 280 17.48 -27.84 5.28
C ALA A 280 16.82 -26.93 4.25
N THR A 281 15.52 -27.10 4.00
CA THR A 281 14.72 -26.22 3.13
C THR A 281 14.71 -24.80 3.69
N LEU A 282 14.40 -24.59 4.97
CA LEU A 282 14.43 -23.27 5.60
C LEU A 282 15.78 -22.57 5.47
N ARG A 283 16.89 -23.29 5.69
CA ARG A 283 18.25 -22.74 5.53
C ARG A 283 18.57 -22.30 4.10
N LYS A 284 17.99 -22.94 3.11
CA LYS A 284 18.21 -22.67 1.69
C LYS A 284 17.17 -21.70 1.09
N LEU A 285 16.01 -21.53 1.75
CA LEU A 285 14.86 -20.81 1.19
C LEU A 285 15.21 -19.38 0.81
N THR A 286 15.80 -18.61 1.71
CA THR A 286 16.19 -17.22 1.44
C THR A 286 17.13 -17.14 0.25
N ARG A 287 18.14 -18.02 0.20
CA ARG A 287 19.10 -18.05 -0.90
C ARG A 287 18.45 -18.48 -2.23
N ALA A 288 17.55 -19.45 -2.20
CA ALA A 288 16.82 -19.88 -3.39
C ALA A 288 15.95 -18.74 -3.95
N PHE A 289 15.26 -18.01 -3.07
CA PHE A 289 14.46 -16.85 -3.44
C PHE A 289 15.32 -15.72 -4.03
N ASP A 290 16.45 -15.39 -3.39
CA ASP A 290 17.36 -14.35 -3.88
C ASP A 290 17.98 -14.70 -5.24
N LEU A 291 18.34 -15.95 -5.46
CA LEU A 291 18.88 -16.42 -6.75
C LEU A 291 17.83 -16.34 -7.86
N ALA A 292 16.59 -16.76 -7.56
CA ALA A 292 15.48 -16.67 -8.51
C ALA A 292 15.19 -15.21 -8.86
N LYS A 293 15.16 -14.33 -7.87
CA LYS A 293 14.96 -12.89 -8.03
C LYS A 293 16.08 -12.24 -8.86
N GLN A 294 17.34 -12.56 -8.61
CA GLN A 294 18.48 -12.01 -9.39
C GLN A 294 18.40 -12.40 -10.87
N SER A 295 17.92 -13.59 -11.19
CA SER A 295 17.69 -13.98 -12.59
C SER A 295 16.57 -13.14 -13.22
N THR A 296 15.55 -12.79 -12.45
CA THR A 296 14.46 -11.89 -12.84
C THR A 296 14.96 -10.47 -13.09
N GLU A 297 15.75 -9.89 -12.18
CA GLU A 297 16.30 -8.53 -12.31
C GLU A 297 17.19 -8.37 -13.56
N LYS A 298 17.98 -9.37 -13.90
CA LYS A 298 18.78 -9.36 -15.13
C LYS A 298 17.92 -9.30 -16.39
N ARG A 299 16.80 -10.03 -16.41
CA ARG A 299 15.84 -9.98 -17.53
C ARG A 299 15.13 -8.62 -17.61
N PHE A 300 14.81 -7.98 -16.48
CA PHE A 300 14.22 -6.63 -16.48
C PHE A 300 15.17 -5.56 -17.02
N SER A 301 16.47 -5.67 -16.75
CA SER A 301 17.46 -4.73 -17.28
C SER A 301 17.67 -4.88 -18.79
N GLU A 302 17.44 -6.07 -19.35
CA GLU A 302 17.61 -6.38 -20.76
C GLU A 302 16.31 -6.25 -21.57
N ASN A 303 15.16 -6.49 -20.95
CA ASN A 303 13.83 -6.44 -21.56
C ASN A 303 12.87 -5.60 -20.72
N ALA A 304 12.95 -4.26 -20.83
CA ALA A 304 11.89 -3.42 -20.29
C ALA A 304 10.57 -3.83 -20.96
N ILE A 305 9.69 -4.50 -20.18
CA ILE A 305 8.38 -4.95 -20.69
C ILE A 305 7.62 -3.72 -21.18
N PRO A 306 7.17 -3.67 -22.43
CA PRO A 306 6.30 -2.61 -22.91
C PRO A 306 5.06 -2.52 -22.02
N ALA A 307 4.65 -1.30 -21.66
CA ALA A 307 3.55 -1.05 -20.71
C ALA A 307 2.20 -1.68 -21.14
N ASP A 308 2.04 -2.01 -22.39
CA ASP A 308 0.88 -2.68 -22.99
C ASP A 308 0.79 -4.19 -22.70
N GLN A 309 1.87 -4.80 -22.22
CA GLN A 309 1.93 -6.23 -21.87
C GLN A 309 1.67 -6.51 -20.37
N ILE A 310 1.61 -5.48 -19.53
CA ILE A 310 1.27 -5.64 -18.12
C ILE A 310 -0.22 -5.93 -18.03
N LYS A 311 -0.57 -7.19 -17.79
CA LYS A 311 -1.97 -7.59 -17.53
C LYS A 311 -2.41 -7.00 -16.19
N HIS A 312 -3.16 -5.91 -16.24
CA HIS A 312 -3.83 -5.39 -15.06
C HIS A 312 -4.79 -6.45 -14.50
N PRO A 313 -4.90 -6.59 -13.16
CA PRO A 313 -6.00 -7.33 -12.59
C PRO A 313 -7.30 -6.71 -13.12
N PRO A 314 -8.34 -7.51 -13.43
CA PRO A 314 -9.59 -7.00 -13.93
C PRO A 314 -10.12 -5.93 -12.97
N PRO A 315 -10.75 -4.84 -13.47
CA PRO A 315 -11.32 -3.81 -12.61
C PRO A 315 -12.29 -4.50 -11.65
N ILE A 316 -12.02 -4.39 -10.35
CA ILE A 316 -12.94 -4.85 -9.31
C ILE A 316 -14.11 -3.87 -9.31
N GLY A 317 -15.16 -4.20 -10.08
CA GLY A 317 -16.30 -3.31 -10.28
C GLY A 317 -17.38 -3.84 -11.19
N ALA A 318 -17.39 -5.15 -11.47
CA ALA A 318 -18.64 -5.80 -11.85
C ALA A 318 -19.25 -6.39 -10.58
N PRO A 319 -20.49 -6.06 -10.18
CA PRO A 319 -21.13 -6.72 -9.05
C PRO A 319 -21.17 -8.22 -9.35
N ALA A 320 -20.59 -9.01 -8.46
CA ALA A 320 -20.76 -10.45 -8.50
C ALA A 320 -22.26 -10.77 -8.46
N PRO A 321 -22.75 -11.73 -9.24
CA PRO A 321 -24.11 -12.16 -9.12
C PRO A 321 -24.39 -12.55 -7.67
N PRO A 322 -25.57 -12.25 -7.10
CA PRO A 322 -25.87 -12.48 -5.70
C PRO A 322 -25.62 -13.95 -5.37
N ALA A 323 -24.74 -14.18 -4.40
CA ALA A 323 -24.47 -15.51 -3.89
C ALA A 323 -25.78 -16.12 -3.36
N ALA A 324 -26.01 -17.38 -3.70
CA ALA A 324 -27.13 -18.14 -3.16
C ALA A 324 -27.10 -18.11 -1.63
N PRO A 325 -28.26 -18.00 -0.95
CA PRO A 325 -28.32 -17.90 0.49
C PRO A 325 -27.67 -19.13 1.14
N PRO A 326 -26.86 -18.93 2.18
CA PRO A 326 -26.22 -20.04 2.88
C PRO A 326 -27.26 -20.87 3.61
N PRO A 327 -27.03 -22.20 3.75
CA PRO A 327 -27.90 -23.08 4.54
C PRO A 327 -27.89 -22.65 6.02
N PRO A 328 -28.95 -22.89 6.78
CA PRO A 328 -29.11 -22.42 8.15
C PRO A 328 -28.00 -22.98 9.07
N ALA A 329 -27.37 -22.07 9.82
CA ALA A 329 -26.29 -22.37 10.74
C ALA A 329 -26.79 -23.20 11.94
N LYS A 330 -26.01 -24.21 12.31
CA LYS A 330 -26.10 -24.88 13.62
C LYS A 330 -25.52 -23.94 14.71
N PRO A 331 -26.04 -24.01 15.94
CA PRO A 331 -25.66 -23.07 16.99
C PRO A 331 -24.20 -23.23 17.41
N ALA A 332 -23.54 -22.07 17.59
CA ALA A 332 -22.16 -21.94 18.02
C ALA A 332 -22.03 -22.21 19.51
N ASP A 333 -20.98 -22.92 19.88
CA ASP A 333 -20.45 -22.98 21.24
C ASP A 333 -19.31 -21.95 21.38
N THR A 334 -19.21 -21.44 22.60
CA THR A 334 -18.51 -20.23 22.98
C THR A 334 -17.03 -20.42 23.21
N GLY A 335 -16.23 -19.47 22.82
CA GLY A 335 -15.03 -19.01 23.53
C GLY A 335 -13.68 -19.42 22.98
N ALA A 336 -13.01 -18.48 22.32
CA ALA A 336 -11.56 -18.22 22.53
C ALA A 336 -11.17 -16.87 21.91
N LYS A 337 -10.55 -16.05 22.72
CA LYS A 337 -9.95 -14.76 22.32
C LYS A 337 -8.71 -15.04 21.47
N GLY A 338 -8.79 -14.77 20.19
CA GLY A 338 -7.62 -14.70 19.32
C GLY A 338 -6.98 -13.33 19.43
N GLY A 339 -5.77 -13.25 19.97
CA GLY A 339 -4.95 -12.04 19.93
C GLY A 339 -4.32 -11.91 18.54
N ASP A 340 -4.70 -10.87 17.82
CA ASP A 340 -4.01 -10.45 16.60
C ASP A 340 -2.58 -10.03 16.93
N ILE A 341 -1.59 -10.82 16.52
CA ILE A 341 -0.17 -10.43 16.59
C ILE A 341 0.12 -9.63 15.32
N THR A 342 -0.16 -8.34 15.40
CA THR A 342 0.28 -7.37 14.38
C THR A 342 1.74 -7.02 14.68
N ILE A 343 2.67 -7.59 13.92
CA ILE A 343 4.08 -7.19 13.98
C ILE A 343 4.17 -5.77 13.42
N SER A 344 4.60 -4.82 14.24
CA SER A 344 4.81 -3.43 13.85
C SER A 344 5.87 -3.33 12.74
N PRO A 345 5.71 -2.42 11.75
CA PRO A 345 6.75 -2.12 10.79
C PRO A 345 8.10 -1.73 11.42
N ASP A 346 8.09 -1.24 12.67
CA ASP A 346 9.29 -0.89 13.42
C ASP A 346 10.10 -2.12 13.90
N ASP A 347 9.45 -3.26 14.08
CA ASP A 347 10.11 -4.48 14.54
C ASP A 347 10.85 -5.21 13.39
N LEU A 348 10.38 -5.03 12.15
CA LEU A 348 11.03 -5.54 10.94
C LEU A 348 12.35 -4.82 10.60
N LEU A 349 12.62 -3.67 11.23
CA LEU A 349 13.73 -2.77 10.89
C LEU A 349 14.79 -2.68 11.99
N LYS A 350 14.63 -3.43 13.07
CA LYS A 350 15.65 -3.50 14.17
C LYS A 350 16.66 -4.63 13.99
N ALA A 351 16.53 -5.42 12.91
CA ALA A 351 17.47 -6.47 12.56
C ALA A 351 18.49 -6.02 11.51
#